data_e8b9a0c9d1540bfcb26eb71788abbcc9
#
_entry.id   e8b9a0c9d1540bfcb26eb71788abbcc9
#
_cell.length_a   1.000
_cell.length_b   1.000
_cell.length_c   1.000
_cell.angle_alpha   90.00
_cell.angle_beta   90.00
_cell.angle_gamma   90.00
#
_symmetry.space_group_name_H-M   'P 1'
#
loop_
_entity.id
_entity.type
_entity.pdbx_description
1 polymer ?
#
loop_
_entity_poly.entity_id
_entity_poly.type
_entity_poly.pdbx_seq_one_letter_code
_entity_poly.pdbx_strand_id
1 'polypeptide(L)'
;MNDSFINALNTQTMTQHWIEGIQENMINCYTPGYRENKINFKTYMGGITPDSVLKSTGQGKSSPGTSDENVYLEGKGFFVIRNEKGRISYTRLGEFKFDGEGVYKTSDGQRVQGYILNDKGEIMQGTKPMDADIFTESALNGGSVQIPTTDIKLWIDPSNGKYLGKYDEFKIEGDGIVYGKADNGKVKTPLYKIAIMNFHNPQELFEIKPLQFIETEESGKPVVSTGEVRGGLIELSNAGLGGNTNFFKMANTQLSITNKLVQTNKQLLQEAIDLMSN
;
A
#
# COMPACT_ATOMS: atom_id res chain seq x y z
N MET A 1 26.62 -33.23 -12.52
CA MET A 1 27.42 -32.24 -11.81
C MET A 1 26.98 -30.81 -12.09
N ASN A 2 26.75 -30.41 -13.35
CA ASN A 2 26.31 -29.03 -13.68
C ASN A 2 25.00 -28.61 -13.00
N ASP A 3 24.01 -29.49 -12.94
CA ASP A 3 22.68 -29.17 -12.39
C ASP A 3 22.73 -28.89 -10.89
N SER A 4 23.54 -29.64 -10.13
CA SER A 4 23.72 -29.42 -8.70
C SER A 4 24.40 -28.07 -8.41
N PHE A 5 25.36 -27.68 -9.22
CA PHE A 5 26.04 -26.40 -9.09
C PHE A 5 25.13 -25.22 -9.45
N ILE A 6 24.37 -25.35 -10.55
CA ILE A 6 23.39 -24.34 -10.98
C ILE A 6 22.31 -24.17 -9.91
N ASN A 7 21.78 -25.27 -9.38
CA ASN A 7 20.79 -25.23 -8.31
C ASN A 7 21.34 -24.57 -7.02
N ALA A 8 22.61 -24.82 -6.68
CA ALA A 8 23.24 -24.17 -5.53
C ALA A 8 23.40 -22.65 -5.74
N LEU A 9 23.78 -22.20 -6.95
CA LEU A 9 23.86 -20.78 -7.28
C LEU A 9 22.47 -20.09 -7.24
N ASN A 10 21.45 -20.72 -7.81
CA ASN A 10 20.09 -20.22 -7.78
C ASN A 10 19.59 -20.09 -6.33
N THR A 11 19.84 -21.11 -5.49
CA THR A 11 19.49 -21.07 -4.07
C THR A 11 20.23 -19.96 -3.32
N GLN A 12 21.51 -19.73 -3.65
CA GLN A 12 22.29 -18.64 -3.08
C GLN A 12 21.65 -17.27 -3.39
N THR A 13 21.36 -17.00 -4.66
CA THR A 13 20.72 -15.74 -5.10
C THR A 13 19.35 -15.53 -4.44
N MET A 14 18.52 -16.56 -4.45
CA MET A 14 17.18 -16.47 -3.83
C MET A 14 17.26 -16.28 -2.31
N THR A 15 18.27 -16.89 -1.64
CA THR A 15 18.47 -16.67 -0.21
C THR A 15 18.95 -15.25 0.09
N GLN A 16 19.72 -14.63 -0.78
CA GLN A 16 20.08 -13.21 -0.68
C GLN A 16 18.85 -12.30 -0.79
N HIS A 17 17.98 -12.52 -1.76
CA HIS A 17 16.71 -11.78 -1.87
C HIS A 17 15.80 -11.99 -0.65
N TRP A 18 15.83 -13.20 -0.07
CA TRP A 18 15.13 -13.44 1.19
C TRP A 18 15.67 -12.58 2.32
N ILE A 19 16.99 -12.50 2.48
CA ILE A 19 17.65 -11.67 3.49
C ILE A 19 17.28 -10.20 3.28
N GLU A 20 17.32 -9.70 2.05
CA GLU A 20 16.94 -8.33 1.69
C GLU A 20 15.50 -8.02 2.10
N GLY A 21 14.55 -8.90 1.75
CA GLY A 21 13.14 -8.74 2.13
C GLY A 21 12.91 -8.75 3.65
N ILE A 22 13.65 -9.59 4.40
CA ILE A 22 13.59 -9.59 5.87
C ILE A 22 14.17 -8.29 6.45
N GLN A 23 15.28 -7.81 5.92
CA GLN A 23 15.89 -6.54 6.36
C GLN A 23 14.95 -5.37 6.13
N GLU A 24 14.30 -5.33 4.97
CA GLU A 24 13.27 -4.33 4.67
C GLU A 24 12.11 -4.39 5.67
N ASN A 25 11.62 -5.59 6.02
CA ASN A 25 10.60 -5.78 7.04
C ASN A 25 11.05 -5.27 8.42
N MET A 26 12.30 -5.56 8.80
CA MET A 26 12.85 -5.14 10.09
C MET A 26 13.01 -3.61 10.18
N ILE A 27 13.48 -2.97 9.12
CA ILE A 27 13.63 -1.51 9.03
C ILE A 27 12.24 -0.85 9.12
N ASN A 28 11.23 -1.43 8.49
CA ASN A 28 9.89 -0.87 8.39
C ASN A 28 8.89 -1.42 9.42
N CYS A 29 9.33 -2.12 10.46
CA CYS A 29 8.43 -2.70 11.48
C CYS A 29 7.66 -1.64 12.29
N TYR A 30 8.11 -0.39 12.31
CA TYR A 30 7.43 0.75 12.92
C TYR A 30 6.87 1.76 11.91
N THR A 31 7.06 1.52 10.61
CA THR A 31 6.56 2.41 9.56
C THR A 31 5.05 2.22 9.39
N PRO A 32 4.22 3.26 9.62
CA PRO A 32 2.78 3.14 9.44
C PRO A 32 2.38 2.72 8.02
N GLY A 33 1.38 1.86 7.91
CA GLY A 33 0.88 1.36 6.63
C GLY A 33 1.80 0.39 5.89
N TYR A 34 2.97 0.05 6.44
CA TYR A 34 3.89 -0.89 5.80
C TYR A 34 3.33 -2.31 5.78
N ARG A 35 3.47 -2.96 4.64
CA ARG A 35 3.08 -4.36 4.41
C ARG A 35 4.30 -5.25 4.32
N GLU A 36 4.34 -6.26 5.18
CA GLU A 36 5.42 -7.24 5.27
C GLU A 36 5.67 -7.95 3.93
N ASN A 37 6.93 -8.07 3.56
CA ASN A 37 7.37 -8.96 2.48
C ASN A 37 7.31 -10.40 2.98
N LYS A 38 6.50 -11.23 2.34
CA LYS A 38 6.42 -12.67 2.59
C LYS A 38 7.13 -13.43 1.50
N ILE A 39 7.92 -14.42 1.90
CA ILE A 39 8.63 -15.28 0.97
C ILE A 39 7.84 -16.56 0.79
N ASN A 40 7.58 -16.91 -0.46
CA ASN A 40 7.09 -18.22 -0.83
C ASN A 40 8.28 -19.16 -1.04
N PHE A 41 8.12 -20.37 -0.58
CA PHE A 41 9.09 -21.45 -0.75
C PHE A 41 8.52 -22.50 -1.69
N LYS A 42 9.34 -22.97 -2.64
CA LYS A 42 9.02 -24.14 -3.46
C LYS A 42 9.89 -25.32 -3.06
N THR A 43 9.30 -26.49 -3.16
CA THR A 43 10.00 -27.76 -2.94
C THR A 43 10.48 -28.29 -4.28
N TYR A 44 11.78 -28.52 -4.40
CA TYR A 44 12.41 -29.18 -5.53
C TYR A 44 13.02 -30.50 -5.08
N MET A 45 13.44 -31.35 -6.02
CA MET A 45 14.06 -32.67 -5.71
C MET A 45 15.30 -32.58 -4.82
N GLY A 46 15.87 -31.39 -4.61
CA GLY A 46 17.04 -31.14 -3.75
C GLY A 46 16.74 -30.39 -2.44
N GLY A 47 15.46 -30.10 -2.13
CA GLY A 47 15.10 -29.38 -0.92
C GLY A 47 14.07 -28.28 -1.12
N ILE A 48 13.91 -27.43 -0.11
CA ILE A 48 13.02 -26.27 -0.11
C ILE A 48 13.86 -25.01 -0.38
N THR A 49 13.50 -24.23 -1.41
CA THR A 49 14.17 -22.98 -1.75
C THR A 49 13.18 -21.81 -1.78
N PRO A 50 13.62 -20.59 -1.45
CA PRO A 50 12.81 -19.39 -1.69
C PRO A 50 12.49 -19.28 -3.19
N ASP A 51 11.25 -18.91 -3.52
CA ASP A 51 10.78 -18.80 -4.91
C ASP A 51 10.41 -17.36 -5.28
N SER A 52 9.61 -16.71 -4.46
CA SER A 52 9.13 -15.35 -4.71
C SER A 52 8.90 -14.57 -3.42
N VAL A 53 8.96 -13.27 -3.54
CA VAL A 53 8.63 -12.33 -2.46
C VAL A 53 7.32 -11.64 -2.82
N LEU A 54 6.31 -11.76 -1.97
CA LEU A 54 5.00 -11.15 -2.14
C LEU A 54 4.69 -10.22 -0.96
N LYS A 55 3.99 -9.12 -1.23
CA LYS A 55 3.47 -8.26 -0.15
C LYS A 55 2.34 -8.96 0.61
N SER A 56 2.41 -8.92 1.94
CA SER A 56 1.36 -9.47 2.80
C SER A 56 0.05 -8.68 2.63
N THR A 57 -1.07 -9.39 2.48
CA THR A 57 -2.40 -8.78 2.51
C THR A 57 -2.96 -8.64 3.93
N GLY A 58 -2.25 -9.16 4.94
CA GLY A 58 -2.65 -9.06 6.35
C GLY A 58 -2.70 -7.61 6.80
N GLN A 59 -3.70 -7.25 7.60
CA GLN A 59 -3.87 -5.91 8.14
C GLN A 59 -2.98 -5.68 9.36
N GLY A 60 -2.40 -4.47 9.48
CA GLY A 60 -1.72 -4.00 10.68
C GLY A 60 -2.72 -3.62 11.78
N LYS A 61 -2.23 -3.50 13.00
CA LYS A 61 -3.06 -3.03 14.12
C LYS A 61 -3.32 -1.52 14.00
N SER A 62 -4.50 -1.07 14.44
CA SER A 62 -4.79 0.35 14.59
C SER A 62 -4.07 0.93 15.81
N SER A 63 -3.64 2.17 15.71
CA SER A 63 -3.05 2.95 16.80
C SER A 63 -3.54 4.40 16.71
N PRO A 64 -3.63 5.14 17.83
CA PRO A 64 -3.89 6.57 17.77
C PRO A 64 -2.88 7.26 16.85
N GLY A 65 -3.40 8.12 15.98
CA GLY A 65 -2.59 8.95 15.08
C GLY A 65 -1.98 10.15 15.82
N THR A 66 -1.11 10.86 15.14
CA THR A 66 -0.48 12.10 15.65
C THR A 66 -1.41 13.32 15.50
N SER A 67 -2.48 13.19 14.73
CA SER A 67 -3.45 14.24 14.41
C SER A 67 -4.83 13.63 14.18
N ASP A 68 -5.88 14.40 14.45
CA ASP A 68 -7.27 14.04 14.12
C ASP A 68 -7.52 13.94 12.60
N GLU A 69 -6.59 14.44 11.80
CA GLU A 69 -6.59 14.33 10.34
C GLU A 69 -6.15 12.96 9.84
N ASN A 70 -5.45 12.19 10.67
CA ASN A 70 -5.01 10.85 10.31
C ASN A 70 -6.20 9.91 10.14
N VAL A 71 -6.06 8.92 9.26
CA VAL A 71 -7.11 7.95 8.97
C VAL A 71 -6.57 6.53 8.95
N TYR A 72 -7.38 5.63 9.44
CA TYR A 72 -7.14 4.19 9.42
C TYR A 72 -8.18 3.52 8.55
N LEU A 73 -7.75 2.65 7.66
CA LEU A 73 -8.64 1.84 6.84
C LEU A 73 -8.80 0.45 7.45
N GLU A 74 -9.96 0.16 8.00
CA GLU A 74 -10.32 -1.18 8.49
C GLU A 74 -10.85 -2.04 7.35
N GLY A 75 -10.27 -3.21 7.17
CA GLY A 75 -10.61 -4.13 6.09
C GLY A 75 -9.70 -4.02 4.87
N LYS A 76 -10.18 -4.51 3.72
CA LYS A 76 -9.44 -4.57 2.46
C LYS A 76 -9.54 -3.25 1.70
N GLY A 77 -8.48 -2.89 0.97
CA GLY A 77 -8.47 -1.73 0.07
C GLY A 77 -7.28 -0.81 0.31
N PHE A 78 -7.29 0.31 -0.39
CA PHE A 78 -6.25 1.34 -0.39
C PHE A 78 -6.91 2.71 -0.53
N PHE A 79 -6.32 3.72 0.08
CA PHE A 79 -6.66 5.11 -0.19
C PHE A 79 -6.21 5.49 -1.60
N VAL A 80 -7.00 6.30 -2.27
CA VAL A 80 -6.69 6.83 -3.60
C VAL A 80 -6.01 8.17 -3.44
N ILE A 81 -4.84 8.33 -4.04
CA ILE A 81 -4.07 9.58 -4.04
C ILE A 81 -3.71 9.98 -5.46
N ARG A 82 -3.57 11.28 -5.70
CA ARG A 82 -3.26 11.85 -7.01
C ARG A 82 -2.10 12.83 -6.91
N ASN A 83 -1.14 12.69 -7.81
CA ASN A 83 -0.02 13.64 -7.87
C ASN A 83 -0.42 14.92 -8.67
N GLU A 84 0.45 15.92 -8.69
CA GLU A 84 0.24 17.18 -9.41
C GLU A 84 0.05 17.02 -10.93
N LYS A 85 0.60 15.94 -11.50
CA LYS A 85 0.47 15.62 -12.93
C LYS A 85 -0.82 14.82 -13.24
N GLY A 86 -1.73 14.65 -12.27
CA GLY A 86 -2.99 13.91 -12.44
C GLY A 86 -2.85 12.39 -12.36
N ARG A 87 -1.66 11.83 -12.12
CA ARG A 87 -1.47 10.37 -12.04
C ARG A 87 -2.00 9.85 -10.71
N ILE A 88 -2.83 8.82 -10.79
CA ILE A 88 -3.40 8.11 -9.65
C ILE A 88 -2.40 7.08 -9.12
N SER A 89 -2.37 6.94 -7.81
CA SER A 89 -1.70 5.86 -7.07
C SER A 89 -2.48 5.51 -5.80
N TYR A 90 -2.12 4.42 -5.17
CA TYR A 90 -2.84 3.82 -4.06
C TYR A 90 -1.91 3.65 -2.86
N THR A 91 -2.43 3.86 -1.64
CA THR A 91 -1.63 3.74 -0.42
C THR A 91 -2.47 3.21 0.75
N ARG A 92 -1.79 2.56 1.71
CA ARG A 92 -2.37 2.23 3.02
C ARG A 92 -1.97 3.22 4.09
N LEU A 93 -0.98 4.08 3.80
CA LEU A 93 -0.55 5.12 4.71
C LEU A 93 -1.66 6.16 4.87
N GLY A 94 -2.18 6.31 6.07
CA GLY A 94 -3.26 7.24 6.41
C GLY A 94 -2.77 8.49 7.16
N GLU A 95 -1.49 8.80 7.11
CA GLU A 95 -0.92 10.02 7.68
C GLU A 95 -1.10 11.21 6.73
N PHE A 96 -2.34 11.67 6.64
CA PHE A 96 -2.69 12.82 5.80
C PHE A 96 -2.84 14.08 6.63
N LYS A 97 -2.68 15.24 5.98
CA LYS A 97 -2.86 16.56 6.59
C LYS A 97 -3.48 17.55 5.59
N PHE A 98 -4.26 18.50 6.11
CA PHE A 98 -4.69 19.64 5.33
C PHE A 98 -3.56 20.67 5.27
N ASP A 99 -3.28 21.15 4.06
CA ASP A 99 -2.31 22.24 3.87
C ASP A 99 -2.94 23.62 4.13
N GLY A 100 -2.14 24.69 4.00
CA GLY A 100 -2.60 26.06 4.19
C GLY A 100 -3.70 26.52 3.23
N GLU A 101 -3.91 25.80 2.11
CA GLU A 101 -4.97 26.00 1.14
C GLU A 101 -6.20 25.13 1.42
N GLY A 102 -6.17 24.33 2.49
CA GLY A 102 -7.24 23.43 2.86
C GLY A 102 -7.33 22.16 2.01
N VAL A 103 -6.30 21.82 1.26
CA VAL A 103 -6.24 20.59 0.46
C VAL A 103 -5.71 19.44 1.30
N TYR A 104 -6.40 18.31 1.31
CA TYR A 104 -6.01 17.12 2.05
C TYR A 104 -4.92 16.35 1.30
N LYS A 105 -3.73 16.25 1.90
CA LYS A 105 -2.52 15.75 1.23
C LYS A 105 -1.76 14.74 2.10
N THR A 106 -0.99 13.91 1.41
CA THR A 106 0.09 13.11 2.03
C THR A 106 1.28 14.01 2.39
N SER A 107 2.21 13.49 3.18
CA SER A 107 3.45 14.20 3.55
C SER A 107 4.33 14.57 2.35
N ASP A 108 4.25 13.80 1.24
CA ASP A 108 4.95 14.04 -0.02
C ASP A 108 4.14 14.89 -1.03
N GLY A 109 3.03 15.53 -0.56
CA GLY A 109 2.27 16.51 -1.31
C GLY A 109 1.23 15.94 -2.29
N GLN A 110 0.99 14.64 -2.29
CA GLN A 110 -0.05 14.05 -3.13
C GLN A 110 -1.45 14.30 -2.53
N ARG A 111 -2.44 14.54 -3.37
CA ARG A 111 -3.79 14.91 -2.98
C ARG A 111 -4.64 13.67 -2.74
N VAL A 112 -5.26 13.59 -1.58
CA VAL A 112 -6.20 12.51 -1.24
C VAL A 112 -7.50 12.69 -2.00
N GLN A 113 -8.01 11.61 -2.58
CA GLN A 113 -9.22 11.61 -3.38
C GLN A 113 -10.44 11.23 -2.56
N GLY A 114 -11.58 11.83 -2.88
CA GLY A 114 -12.86 11.54 -2.25
C GLY A 114 -14.03 11.70 -3.19
N TYR A 115 -15.20 11.29 -2.74
CA TYR A 115 -16.48 11.50 -3.39
C TYR A 115 -17.16 12.71 -2.75
N ILE A 116 -17.76 13.57 -3.58
CA ILE A 116 -18.54 14.72 -3.12
C ILE A 116 -19.86 14.23 -2.51
N LEU A 117 -20.24 14.78 -1.36
CA LEU A 117 -21.50 14.48 -0.70
C LEU A 117 -22.48 15.64 -0.84
N ASN A 118 -23.77 15.31 -0.84
CA ASN A 118 -24.84 16.27 -0.67
C ASN A 118 -25.07 16.54 0.84
N ASP A 119 -25.94 17.51 1.18
CA ASP A 119 -26.26 17.84 2.57
C ASP A 119 -26.85 16.68 3.39
N LYS A 120 -27.32 15.62 2.71
CA LYS A 120 -27.82 14.39 3.35
C LYS A 120 -26.72 13.35 3.56
N GLY A 121 -25.48 13.60 3.12
CA GLY A 121 -24.37 12.66 3.19
C GLY A 121 -24.38 11.57 2.10
N GLU A 122 -25.17 11.75 1.03
CA GLU A 122 -25.20 10.83 -0.09
C GLU A 122 -24.21 11.28 -1.18
N ILE A 123 -23.57 10.31 -1.86
CA ILE A 123 -22.62 10.62 -2.94
C ILE A 123 -23.37 11.27 -4.13
N MET A 124 -22.88 12.42 -4.55
CA MET A 124 -23.43 13.16 -5.69
C MET A 124 -22.99 12.51 -7.00
N GLN A 125 -23.91 11.82 -7.66
CA GLN A 125 -23.66 11.21 -8.97
C GLN A 125 -23.71 12.23 -10.09
N GLY A 126 -22.78 12.12 -11.06
CA GLY A 126 -22.81 12.90 -12.31
C GLY A 126 -22.34 14.35 -12.19
N THR A 127 -21.93 14.83 -11.04
CA THR A 127 -21.29 16.15 -10.90
C THR A 127 -19.83 16.09 -11.34
N LYS A 128 -19.45 16.97 -12.27
CA LYS A 128 -18.04 17.25 -12.55
C LYS A 128 -17.55 18.23 -11.47
N PRO A 129 -16.63 17.83 -10.58
CA PRO A 129 -15.99 18.76 -9.68
C PRO A 129 -15.14 19.75 -10.48
N MET A 130 -14.97 20.97 -9.95
CA MET A 130 -14.26 22.04 -10.64
C MET A 130 -12.77 21.75 -10.92
N ASP A 131 -12.16 20.85 -10.17
CA ASP A 131 -10.75 20.47 -10.33
C ASP A 131 -10.57 19.06 -10.91
N ALA A 132 -11.51 18.61 -11.68
CA ALA A 132 -11.59 17.22 -12.06
C ALA A 132 -10.74 16.88 -13.27
N ASP A 133 -9.59 16.31 -13.02
CA ASP A 133 -9.23 15.12 -13.76
C ASP A 133 -9.95 13.97 -13.05
N ILE A 134 -10.96 13.47 -13.68
CA ILE A 134 -11.89 12.50 -13.13
C ILE A 134 -11.19 11.15 -13.08
N PHE A 135 -11.02 10.61 -11.90
CA PHE A 135 -10.77 9.19 -11.74
C PHE A 135 -12.10 8.48 -12.01
N THR A 136 -12.18 7.77 -13.09
CA THR A 136 -13.33 6.94 -13.41
C THR A 136 -13.13 5.56 -12.81
N GLU A 137 -14.03 5.13 -11.94
CA GLU A 137 -14.09 3.74 -11.52
C GLU A 137 -14.18 2.83 -12.73
N SER A 138 -13.43 1.76 -12.70
CA SER A 138 -13.69 0.65 -13.58
C SER A 138 -14.95 -0.06 -13.09
N ALA A 139 -15.84 -0.22 -14.01
CA ALA A 139 -17.16 -0.77 -13.83
C ALA A 139 -17.25 -1.97 -12.88
N LEU A 140 -18.02 -1.84 -11.84
CA LEU A 140 -18.59 -2.95 -11.11
C LEU A 140 -19.55 -3.70 -12.03
N ASN A 141 -19.13 -4.86 -12.51
CA ASN A 141 -20.02 -5.85 -13.17
C ASN A 141 -21.01 -5.30 -14.21
N GLY A 142 -20.52 -4.90 -15.35
CA GLY A 142 -21.35 -4.88 -16.56
C GLY A 142 -22.44 -3.84 -16.63
N GLY A 143 -22.27 -2.65 -16.06
CA GLY A 143 -23.28 -1.59 -16.20
C GLY A 143 -23.19 -0.48 -15.16
N SER A 144 -22.06 -0.28 -14.54
CA SER A 144 -21.91 0.63 -13.43
C SER A 144 -21.83 2.08 -13.83
N VAL A 145 -22.49 2.87 -13.01
CA VAL A 145 -22.34 4.31 -12.94
C VAL A 145 -20.91 4.64 -12.52
N GLN A 146 -20.18 5.36 -13.37
CA GLN A 146 -18.86 5.87 -13.01
C GLN A 146 -19.05 7.03 -12.03
N ILE A 147 -18.53 6.86 -10.80
CA ILE A 147 -18.56 7.92 -9.79
C ILE A 147 -17.19 8.60 -9.80
N PRO A 148 -17.09 9.88 -10.23
CA PRO A 148 -15.82 10.58 -10.26
C PRO A 148 -15.31 10.87 -8.84
N THR A 149 -14.02 10.64 -8.60
CA THR A 149 -13.35 11.13 -7.39
C THR A 149 -12.73 12.50 -7.65
N THR A 150 -12.58 13.29 -6.59
CA THR A 150 -11.97 14.63 -6.65
C THR A 150 -11.02 14.85 -5.49
N ASP A 151 -10.19 15.88 -5.57
CA ASP A 151 -9.35 16.32 -4.46
C ASP A 151 -10.23 16.78 -3.29
N ILE A 152 -9.93 16.32 -2.08
CA ILE A 152 -10.62 16.76 -0.86
C ILE A 152 -10.11 18.14 -0.48
N LYS A 153 -11.01 19.15 -0.48
CA LYS A 153 -10.71 20.55 -0.16
C LYS A 153 -11.72 21.11 0.82
N LEU A 154 -11.27 21.62 1.94
CA LEU A 154 -12.15 22.12 3.01
C LEU A 154 -12.79 23.45 2.74
N TRP A 155 -12.14 24.31 1.95
CA TRP A 155 -12.51 25.70 1.79
C TRP A 155 -13.39 25.99 0.58
N ILE A 156 -13.64 25.01 -0.25
CA ILE A 156 -14.35 25.17 -1.51
C ILE A 156 -15.57 24.26 -1.52
N ASP A 157 -16.74 24.83 -1.85
CA ASP A 157 -17.95 24.04 -2.13
C ASP A 157 -17.69 23.11 -3.30
N PRO A 158 -17.71 21.80 -3.09
CA PRO A 158 -17.38 20.86 -4.13
C PRO A 158 -18.38 20.86 -5.30
N SER A 159 -19.61 21.32 -5.07
CA SER A 159 -20.66 21.32 -6.10
C SER A 159 -20.58 22.50 -7.07
N ASN A 160 -20.14 23.66 -6.61
CA ASN A 160 -20.14 24.90 -7.40
C ASN A 160 -18.82 25.68 -7.38
N GLY A 161 -17.82 25.19 -6.65
CA GLY A 161 -16.52 25.82 -6.53
C GLY A 161 -16.48 27.13 -5.77
N LYS A 162 -17.55 27.48 -5.05
CA LYS A 162 -17.58 28.67 -4.24
C LYS A 162 -16.85 28.45 -2.92
N TYR A 163 -16.18 29.49 -2.45
CA TYR A 163 -15.60 29.51 -1.13
C TYR A 163 -16.69 29.42 -0.06
N LEU A 164 -16.68 28.38 0.76
CA LEU A 164 -17.69 28.12 1.80
C LEU A 164 -17.50 28.94 3.07
N GLY A 165 -16.48 29.79 3.13
CA GLY A 165 -16.10 30.43 4.38
C GLY A 165 -15.34 29.48 5.31
N LYS A 166 -15.09 29.92 6.54
CA LYS A 166 -14.36 29.11 7.51
C LYS A 166 -15.29 28.08 8.15
N TYR A 167 -14.95 26.80 7.99
CA TYR A 167 -15.27 25.85 9.03
C TYR A 167 -14.29 26.07 10.20
N ASP A 168 -14.80 26.13 11.42
CA ASP A 168 -13.98 26.31 12.61
C ASP A 168 -13.14 25.06 12.88
N GLU A 169 -13.71 23.90 12.55
CA GLU A 169 -13.10 22.58 12.68
C GLU A 169 -13.59 21.65 11.57
N PHE A 170 -12.85 20.58 11.35
CA PHE A 170 -13.33 19.43 10.59
C PHE A 170 -13.15 18.16 11.42
N LYS A 171 -13.89 17.13 11.05
CA LYS A 171 -13.79 15.81 11.68
C LYS A 171 -14.01 14.72 10.66
N ILE A 172 -13.18 13.69 10.72
CA ILE A 172 -13.36 12.47 9.93
C ILE A 172 -14.00 11.44 10.84
N GLU A 173 -15.17 10.93 10.47
CA GLU A 173 -15.91 9.94 11.28
C GLU A 173 -15.79 8.53 10.71
N GLY A 174 -16.36 7.57 11.44
CA GLY A 174 -16.13 6.14 11.26
C GLY A 174 -16.52 5.53 9.91
N ASP A 175 -17.19 6.26 9.05
CA ASP A 175 -17.55 5.85 7.67
C ASP A 175 -16.68 6.55 6.59
N GLY A 176 -15.63 7.26 7.01
CA GLY A 176 -14.74 7.99 6.12
C GLY A 176 -15.32 9.30 5.58
N ILE A 177 -16.37 9.80 6.21
CA ILE A 177 -16.94 11.09 5.84
C ILE A 177 -16.16 12.22 6.51
N VAL A 178 -15.72 13.17 5.70
CA VAL A 178 -15.11 14.42 6.13
C VAL A 178 -16.23 15.43 6.36
N TYR A 179 -16.42 15.81 7.63
CA TYR A 179 -17.40 16.82 8.04
C TYR A 179 -16.70 18.14 8.29
N GLY A 180 -17.26 19.21 7.75
CA GLY A 180 -16.97 20.57 8.17
C GLY A 180 -17.85 20.96 9.34
N LYS A 181 -17.27 21.58 10.39
CA LYS A 181 -17.98 22.10 11.53
C LYS A 181 -17.89 23.62 11.54
N ALA A 182 -19.00 24.29 11.73
CA ALA A 182 -19.11 25.73 11.86
C ALA A 182 -19.90 26.11 13.12
N ASP A 183 -19.82 27.37 13.50
CA ASP A 183 -20.52 27.92 14.67
C ASP A 183 -20.21 27.15 15.96
N ASN A 184 -18.91 27.00 16.30
CA ASN A 184 -18.43 26.22 17.45
C ASN A 184 -18.95 24.77 17.48
N GLY A 185 -19.04 24.12 16.31
CA GLY A 185 -19.45 22.74 16.15
C GLY A 185 -20.97 22.47 16.16
N LYS A 186 -21.80 23.52 16.21
CA LYS A 186 -23.26 23.38 16.16
C LYS A 186 -23.78 22.97 14.80
N VAL A 187 -23.10 23.41 13.75
CA VAL A 187 -23.42 23.04 12.35
C VAL A 187 -22.39 22.04 11.88
N LYS A 188 -22.86 20.85 11.47
CA LYS A 188 -22.05 19.75 10.95
C LYS A 188 -22.53 19.43 9.55
N THR A 189 -21.69 19.68 8.55
CA THR A 189 -22.00 19.47 7.14
C THR A 189 -21.11 18.37 6.57
N PRO A 190 -21.66 17.30 5.96
CA PRO A 190 -20.88 16.31 5.25
C PRO A 190 -20.35 16.93 3.97
N LEU A 191 -19.05 16.80 3.70
CA LEU A 191 -18.40 17.39 2.52
C LEU A 191 -17.95 16.32 1.53
N TYR A 192 -17.16 15.38 2.01
CA TYR A 192 -16.57 14.33 1.18
C TYR A 192 -16.61 12.99 1.88
N LYS A 193 -16.68 11.92 1.10
CA LYS A 193 -16.36 10.57 1.54
C LYS A 193 -15.01 10.18 0.95
N ILE A 194 -14.06 9.79 1.78
CA ILE A 194 -12.72 9.37 1.32
C ILE A 194 -12.85 8.17 0.39
N ALA A 195 -12.21 8.23 -0.77
CA ALA A 195 -12.24 7.17 -1.76
C ALA A 195 -11.30 6.03 -1.35
N ILE A 196 -11.83 4.83 -1.31
CA ILE A 196 -11.09 3.60 -1.04
C ILE A 196 -11.36 2.59 -2.15
N MET A 197 -10.28 2.02 -2.69
CA MET A 197 -10.32 1.03 -3.77
C MET A 197 -9.69 -0.27 -3.35
N ASN A 198 -10.20 -1.36 -3.88
CA ASN A 198 -9.63 -2.70 -3.72
C ASN A 198 -9.28 -3.27 -5.10
N PHE A 199 -8.50 -4.34 -5.12
CA PHE A 199 -8.06 -5.02 -6.33
C PHE A 199 -8.36 -6.51 -6.22
N HIS A 200 -8.49 -7.17 -7.37
CA HIS A 200 -8.67 -8.61 -7.40
C HIS A 200 -7.43 -9.32 -6.81
N ASN A 201 -6.25 -8.92 -7.25
CA ASN A 201 -4.95 -9.41 -6.76
C ASN A 201 -4.10 -8.26 -6.20
N PRO A 202 -4.34 -7.79 -4.97
CA PRO A 202 -3.60 -6.65 -4.42
C PRO A 202 -2.11 -6.93 -4.19
N GLN A 203 -1.67 -8.19 -4.25
CA GLN A 203 -0.27 -8.58 -4.15
C GLN A 203 0.52 -8.27 -5.42
N GLU A 204 -0.15 -8.16 -6.56
CA GLU A 204 0.43 -7.87 -7.87
C GLU A 204 0.42 -6.37 -8.20
N LEU A 205 0.10 -5.51 -7.23
CA LEU A 205 0.27 -4.07 -7.37
C LEU A 205 1.76 -3.74 -7.45
N PHE A 206 2.12 -2.84 -8.37
CA PHE A 206 3.49 -2.39 -8.52
C PHE A 206 3.78 -1.21 -7.59
N GLU A 207 4.81 -1.33 -6.75
CA GLU A 207 5.25 -0.28 -5.83
C GLU A 207 6.18 0.70 -6.56
N ILE A 208 5.70 1.92 -6.81
CA ILE A 208 6.48 2.98 -7.51
C ILE A 208 7.36 3.80 -6.57
N LYS A 209 6.97 3.90 -5.31
CA LYS A 209 7.67 4.51 -4.19
C LYS A 209 7.29 3.76 -2.92
N PRO A 210 8.04 3.88 -1.83
CA PRO A 210 7.66 3.28 -0.56
C PRO A 210 6.20 3.58 -0.20
N LEU A 211 5.39 2.53 0.01
CA LEU A 211 3.97 2.59 0.36
C LEU A 211 3.03 3.20 -0.70
N GLN A 212 3.49 3.40 -1.93
CA GLN A 212 2.68 3.89 -3.04
C GLN A 212 2.65 2.89 -4.18
N PHE A 213 1.46 2.50 -4.56
CA PHE A 213 1.20 1.42 -5.50
C PHE A 213 0.45 1.93 -6.73
N ILE A 214 0.66 1.29 -7.85
CA ILE A 214 -0.14 1.46 -9.06
C ILE A 214 -0.69 0.11 -9.52
N GLU A 215 -1.78 0.16 -10.28
CA GLU A 215 -2.38 -1.03 -10.87
C GLU A 215 -1.46 -1.66 -11.93
N THR A 216 -1.54 -2.99 -12.06
CA THR A 216 -0.94 -3.79 -13.12
C THR A 216 -2.03 -4.59 -13.83
N GLU A 217 -1.71 -5.26 -14.92
CA GLU A 217 -2.66 -6.18 -15.57
C GLU A 217 -3.02 -7.35 -14.63
N GLU A 218 -2.06 -7.83 -13.86
CA GLU A 218 -2.21 -8.95 -12.92
C GLU A 218 -2.99 -8.56 -11.66
N SER A 219 -2.86 -7.32 -11.18
CA SER A 219 -3.64 -6.83 -10.03
C SER A 219 -5.12 -6.67 -10.38
N GLY A 220 -5.41 -6.48 -11.66
CA GLY A 220 -6.73 -6.13 -12.16
C GLY A 220 -7.07 -4.65 -11.93
N LYS A 221 -8.24 -4.25 -12.40
CA LYS A 221 -8.75 -2.88 -12.27
C LYS A 221 -9.23 -2.59 -10.85
N PRO A 222 -9.14 -1.32 -10.39
CA PRO A 222 -9.64 -0.92 -9.09
C PRO A 222 -11.18 -1.06 -9.02
N VAL A 223 -11.67 -1.55 -7.90
CA VAL A 223 -13.09 -1.63 -7.57
C VAL A 223 -13.33 -0.94 -6.24
N VAL A 224 -14.51 -0.37 -6.04
CA VAL A 224 -14.85 0.29 -4.76
C VAL A 224 -14.71 -0.71 -3.62
N SER A 225 -13.99 -0.31 -2.58
CA SER A 225 -13.83 -1.14 -1.39
C SER A 225 -15.01 -0.98 -0.43
N THR A 226 -15.33 -2.06 0.27
CA THR A 226 -16.29 -2.09 1.39
C THR A 226 -15.64 -1.87 2.76
N GLY A 227 -14.35 -1.51 2.79
CA GLY A 227 -13.64 -1.20 4.02
C GLY A 227 -14.21 0.04 4.71
N GLU A 228 -13.97 0.16 6.02
CA GLU A 228 -14.36 1.31 6.82
C GLU A 228 -13.17 2.21 7.11
N VAL A 229 -13.36 3.53 6.98
CA VAL A 229 -12.32 4.51 7.31
C VAL A 229 -12.63 5.13 8.67
N ARG A 230 -11.66 5.12 9.58
CA ARG A 230 -11.77 5.71 10.91
C ARG A 230 -10.78 6.85 11.08
N GLY A 231 -11.27 8.03 11.49
CA GLY A 231 -10.45 9.22 11.75
C GLY A 231 -9.68 9.16 13.07
N GLY A 232 -8.57 9.89 13.15
CA GLY A 232 -7.73 9.99 14.34
C GLY A 232 -6.85 8.77 14.63
N LEU A 233 -6.84 7.78 13.73
CA LEU A 233 -6.09 6.54 13.86
C LEU A 233 -5.16 6.34 12.65
N ILE A 234 -4.12 5.52 12.84
CA ILE A 234 -3.21 5.06 11.78
C ILE A 234 -3.11 3.54 11.79
N GLU A 235 -2.75 2.95 10.67
CA GLU A 235 -2.38 1.53 10.57
C GLU A 235 -0.90 1.37 10.92
N LEU A 236 -0.58 0.54 11.90
CA LEU A 236 0.81 0.15 12.16
C LEU A 236 1.28 -0.88 11.13
N SER A 237 2.60 -1.00 10.98
CA SER A 237 3.20 -2.08 10.20
C SER A 237 2.67 -3.44 10.65
N ASN A 238 2.43 -4.33 9.70
CA ASN A 238 2.14 -5.74 10.00
C ASN A 238 3.41 -6.62 10.05
N ALA A 239 4.59 -6.04 9.82
CA ALA A 239 5.88 -6.70 9.94
C ALA A 239 6.30 -6.80 11.42
N GLY A 240 6.30 -8.02 11.95
CA GLY A 240 6.70 -8.28 13.34
C GLY A 240 8.22 -8.40 13.49
N LEU A 241 8.85 -7.57 14.33
CA LEU A 241 10.30 -7.58 14.55
C LEU A 241 10.81 -8.95 15.03
N GLY A 242 10.12 -9.57 16.00
CA GLY A 242 10.55 -10.85 16.57
C GLY A 242 10.54 -12.00 15.57
N GLY A 243 9.50 -12.10 14.75
CA GLY A 243 9.41 -13.08 13.67
C GLY A 243 10.50 -12.89 12.62
N ASN A 244 10.67 -11.67 12.16
CA ASN A 244 11.68 -11.32 11.16
C ASN A 244 13.13 -11.54 11.66
N THR A 245 13.42 -11.31 12.95
CA THR A 245 14.71 -11.64 13.54
C THR A 245 15.02 -13.15 13.47
N ASN A 246 14.03 -14.01 13.72
CA ASN A 246 14.20 -15.45 13.60
C ASN A 246 14.42 -15.87 12.14
N PHE A 247 13.63 -15.33 11.20
CA PHE A 247 13.81 -15.58 9.77
C PHE A 247 15.18 -15.10 9.27
N PHE A 248 15.67 -13.97 9.77
CA PHE A 248 16.99 -13.46 9.43
C PHE A 248 18.11 -14.44 9.85
N LYS A 249 18.03 -15.00 11.06
CA LYS A 249 18.98 -16.02 11.52
C LYS A 249 18.94 -17.27 10.65
N MET A 250 17.72 -17.74 10.32
CA MET A 250 17.53 -18.91 9.45
C MET A 250 18.10 -18.67 8.05
N ALA A 251 17.82 -17.52 7.46
CA ALA A 251 18.29 -17.15 6.11
C ALA A 251 19.82 -17.05 6.05
N ASN A 252 20.46 -16.46 7.07
CA ASN A 252 21.93 -16.42 7.15
C ASN A 252 22.55 -17.81 7.31
N THR A 253 21.92 -18.70 8.08
CA THR A 253 22.35 -20.10 8.18
C THR A 253 22.23 -20.78 6.83
N GLN A 254 21.11 -20.63 6.14
CA GLN A 254 20.90 -21.18 4.79
C GLN A 254 21.95 -20.64 3.80
N LEU A 255 22.22 -19.35 3.81
CA LEU A 255 23.24 -18.74 2.96
C LEU A 255 24.64 -19.33 3.22
N SER A 256 24.99 -19.52 4.50
CA SER A 256 26.26 -20.13 4.88
C SER A 256 26.40 -21.56 4.36
N ILE A 257 25.34 -22.37 4.48
CA ILE A 257 25.31 -23.75 3.96
C ILE A 257 25.45 -23.74 2.43
N THR A 258 24.69 -22.89 1.75
CA THR A 258 24.71 -22.79 0.29
C THR A 258 26.08 -22.33 -0.23
N ASN A 259 26.71 -21.36 0.44
CA ASN A 259 28.06 -20.90 0.09
C ASN A 259 29.08 -22.04 0.20
N LYS A 260 29.01 -22.88 1.25
CA LYS A 260 29.87 -24.06 1.37
C LYS A 260 29.62 -25.06 0.26
N LEU A 261 28.35 -25.29 -0.11
CA LEU A 261 27.98 -26.18 -1.20
C LEU A 261 28.54 -25.69 -2.55
N VAL A 262 28.44 -24.40 -2.83
CA VAL A 262 29.01 -23.78 -4.03
C VAL A 262 30.53 -23.95 -4.05
N GLN A 263 31.22 -23.70 -2.93
CA GLN A 263 32.66 -23.88 -2.82
C GLN A 263 33.08 -25.34 -3.06
N THR A 264 32.40 -26.28 -2.43
CA THR A 264 32.68 -27.73 -2.60
C THR A 264 32.47 -28.16 -4.08
N ASN A 265 31.39 -27.72 -4.71
CA ASN A 265 31.15 -28.01 -6.12
C ASN A 265 32.24 -27.41 -7.02
N LYS A 266 32.74 -26.19 -6.73
CA LYS A 266 33.86 -25.59 -7.46
C LYS A 266 35.14 -26.42 -7.31
N GLN A 267 35.44 -26.88 -6.10
CA GLN A 267 36.61 -27.72 -5.84
C GLN A 267 36.54 -29.05 -6.63
N LEU A 268 35.40 -29.72 -6.58
CA LEU A 268 35.16 -30.97 -7.34
C LEU A 268 35.29 -30.77 -8.85
N LEU A 269 34.83 -29.63 -9.37
CA LEU A 269 34.97 -29.30 -10.76
C LEU A 269 36.46 -29.08 -11.15
N GLN A 270 37.21 -28.39 -10.30
CA GLN A 270 38.64 -28.16 -10.50
C GLN A 270 39.42 -29.48 -10.48
N GLU A 271 39.18 -30.33 -9.47
CA GLU A 271 39.79 -31.65 -9.39
C GLU A 271 39.50 -32.52 -10.62
N ALA A 272 38.24 -32.46 -11.12
CA ALA A 272 37.88 -33.18 -12.34
C ALA A 272 38.63 -32.66 -13.59
N ILE A 273 38.80 -31.34 -13.69
CA ILE A 273 39.57 -30.71 -14.77
C ILE A 273 41.04 -31.12 -14.70
N ASP A 274 41.63 -31.06 -13.51
CA ASP A 274 43.03 -31.44 -13.29
C ASP A 274 43.30 -32.91 -13.62
N LEU A 275 42.34 -33.80 -13.31
CA LEU A 275 42.42 -35.21 -13.69
C LEU A 275 42.29 -35.46 -15.19
N MET A 276 41.59 -34.59 -15.93
CA MET A 276 41.42 -34.71 -17.37
C MET A 276 42.61 -34.09 -18.17
N SER A 277 43.40 -33.23 -17.52
CA SER A 277 44.53 -32.53 -18.12
C SER A 277 45.88 -33.25 -17.93
N ASN A 278 45.91 -34.30 -17.10
CA ASN A 278 47.04 -35.22 -16.93
C ASN A 278 46.77 -36.54 -17.68
#